data_a29526ec65ebccac6ec37b2f1be782ad
#
_entry.id   a29526ec65ebccac6ec37b2f1be782ad
#
_cell.length_a   1.000
_cell.length_b   1.000
_cell.length_c   1.000
_cell.angle_alpha   90.00
_cell.angle_beta   90.00
_cell.angle_gamma   90.00
#
_symmetry.space_group_name_H-M   'P 1'
#
loop_
_entity.id
_entity.type
_entity.pdbx_description
1 polymer ?
#
loop_
_entity_poly.entity_id
_entity_poly.type
_entity_poly.pdbx_seq_one_letter_code
_entity_poly.pdbx_strand_id
1 'polypeptide(L)'
;MTTPLTWHDVLAEEKQKPYFINTLSTVAAERQSGQTIYPPQKDVFNAFRYTELSDVKVVILGQDPYHGPGQAHGLAFSVRPGVAIPPSLLNMYKELEGTVPGFTRPTHGYLKSWARQGVLLLNTVLTVRAGQAHSHASLGWETFTDKVISQIGRAHV
;
A
#
# COMPACT_ATOMS: atom_id res chain seq x y z
N MET A 1 -11.00 9.05 -29.04
CA MET A 1 -10.26 9.18 -27.77
C MET A 1 -10.35 7.90 -27.00
N THR A 2 -9.22 7.35 -26.61
CA THR A 2 -9.20 6.15 -25.78
C THR A 2 -9.31 6.54 -24.31
N THR A 3 -10.21 5.86 -23.58
CA THR A 3 -10.31 6.02 -22.13
C THR A 3 -9.04 5.43 -21.47
N PRO A 4 -8.43 6.13 -20.52
CA PRO A 4 -7.26 5.57 -19.80
C PRO A 4 -7.63 4.26 -19.11
N LEU A 5 -6.66 3.33 -19.03
CA LEU A 5 -6.83 2.08 -18.32
C LEU A 5 -6.96 2.34 -16.81
N THR A 6 -7.85 1.60 -16.18
CA THR A 6 -8.05 1.64 -14.72
C THR A 6 -7.41 0.42 -14.07
N TRP A 7 -7.27 0.46 -12.74
CA TRP A 7 -6.84 -0.72 -11.99
C TRP A 7 -7.75 -1.92 -12.26
N HIS A 8 -9.06 -1.69 -12.33
CA HIS A 8 -10.01 -2.76 -12.65
C HIS A 8 -9.69 -3.41 -14.00
N ASP A 9 -9.42 -2.59 -15.02
CA ASP A 9 -9.12 -3.10 -16.36
C ASP A 9 -7.91 -4.03 -16.37
N VAL A 10 -6.86 -3.69 -15.62
CA VAL A 10 -5.58 -4.42 -15.69
C VAL A 10 -5.45 -5.51 -14.63
N LEU A 11 -6.26 -5.49 -13.58
CA LEU A 11 -6.16 -6.43 -12.46
C LEU A 11 -7.36 -7.38 -12.33
N ALA A 12 -8.43 -7.19 -13.09
CA ALA A 12 -9.62 -8.03 -12.96
C ALA A 12 -9.30 -9.51 -13.19
N GLU A 13 -8.51 -9.81 -14.22
CA GLU A 13 -8.10 -11.20 -14.52
C GLU A 13 -7.21 -11.76 -13.42
N GLU A 14 -6.27 -10.96 -12.92
CA GLU A 14 -5.35 -11.40 -11.87
C GLU A 14 -6.10 -11.76 -10.60
N LYS A 15 -7.15 -11.01 -10.28
CA LYS A 15 -7.97 -11.23 -9.07
C LYS A 15 -8.81 -12.50 -9.15
N GLN A 16 -8.92 -13.14 -10.32
CA GLN A 16 -9.62 -14.41 -10.50
C GLN A 16 -8.68 -15.62 -10.36
N LYS A 17 -7.37 -15.40 -10.27
CA LYS A 17 -6.40 -16.49 -10.17
C LYS A 17 -6.45 -17.17 -8.81
N PRO A 18 -6.21 -18.50 -8.77
CA PRO A 18 -6.30 -19.25 -7.51
C PRO A 18 -5.40 -18.71 -6.40
N TYR A 19 -4.17 -18.28 -6.71
CA TYR A 19 -3.28 -17.78 -5.67
C TYR A 19 -3.87 -16.54 -4.97
N PHE A 20 -4.50 -15.64 -5.74
CA PHE A 20 -5.08 -14.42 -5.18
C PHE A 20 -6.29 -14.74 -4.33
N ILE A 21 -7.17 -15.62 -4.83
CA ILE A 21 -8.35 -16.08 -4.10
C ILE A 21 -7.93 -16.77 -2.80
N ASN A 22 -6.90 -17.61 -2.85
CA ASN A 22 -6.39 -18.30 -1.67
C ASN A 22 -5.79 -17.33 -0.65
N THR A 23 -5.08 -16.30 -1.12
CA THR A 23 -4.53 -15.26 -0.24
C THR A 23 -5.64 -14.55 0.51
N LEU A 24 -6.69 -14.11 -0.21
CA LEU A 24 -7.83 -13.44 0.42
C LEU A 24 -8.56 -14.37 1.40
N SER A 25 -8.74 -15.64 1.02
CA SER A 25 -9.42 -16.63 1.88
C SER A 25 -8.63 -16.89 3.17
N THR A 26 -7.30 -16.98 3.07
CA THR A 26 -6.44 -17.19 4.23
C THR A 26 -6.54 -16.01 5.20
N VAL A 27 -6.46 -14.79 4.68
CA VAL A 27 -6.57 -13.59 5.51
C VAL A 27 -7.94 -13.52 6.17
N ALA A 28 -9.01 -13.78 5.44
CA ALA A 28 -10.37 -13.79 5.96
C ALA A 28 -10.55 -14.84 7.07
N ALA A 29 -10.01 -16.03 6.87
CA ALA A 29 -10.07 -17.11 7.86
C ALA A 29 -9.34 -16.71 9.16
N GLU A 30 -8.17 -16.06 9.04
CA GLU A 30 -7.45 -15.59 10.21
C GLU A 30 -8.24 -14.53 10.98
N ARG A 31 -8.88 -13.58 10.27
CA ARG A 31 -9.73 -12.58 10.93
C ARG A 31 -10.90 -13.22 11.65
N GLN A 32 -11.54 -14.21 11.03
CA GLN A 32 -12.67 -14.93 11.61
C GLN A 32 -12.26 -15.77 12.81
N SER A 33 -11.03 -16.27 12.85
CA SER A 33 -10.51 -17.05 13.96
C SER A 33 -10.13 -16.19 15.18
N GLY A 34 -10.29 -14.87 15.08
CA GLY A 34 -9.98 -13.95 16.18
C GLY A 34 -8.59 -13.34 16.13
N GLN A 35 -7.81 -13.61 15.10
CA GLN A 35 -6.51 -12.95 14.93
C GLN A 35 -6.71 -11.52 14.47
N THR A 36 -5.93 -10.61 15.06
CA THR A 36 -5.92 -9.21 14.63
C THR A 36 -4.98 -9.08 13.43
N ILE A 37 -5.53 -8.59 12.32
CA ILE A 37 -4.81 -8.38 11.07
C ILE A 37 -4.84 -6.90 10.73
N TYR A 38 -3.70 -6.35 10.32
CA TYR A 38 -3.61 -4.97 9.86
C TYR A 38 -3.31 -4.92 8.37
N PRO A 39 -3.76 -3.89 7.66
CA PRO A 39 -4.74 -2.89 8.10
C PRO A 39 -6.13 -3.49 8.20
N PRO A 40 -7.14 -2.73 8.70
CA PRO A 40 -8.53 -3.19 8.64
C PRO A 40 -8.93 -3.58 7.22
N GLN A 41 -9.84 -4.53 7.09
CA GLN A 41 -10.23 -5.09 5.80
C GLN A 41 -10.60 -4.00 4.77
N LYS A 42 -11.31 -2.98 5.20
CA LYS A 42 -11.74 -1.87 4.33
C LYS A 42 -10.58 -1.05 3.76
N ASP A 43 -9.40 -1.13 4.38
CA ASP A 43 -8.24 -0.29 4.03
C ASP A 43 -7.17 -1.02 3.22
N VAL A 44 -7.27 -2.34 3.06
CA VAL A 44 -6.21 -3.16 2.45
C VAL A 44 -5.79 -2.63 1.07
N PHE A 45 -6.73 -2.16 0.27
CA PHE A 45 -6.48 -1.70 -1.10
C PHE A 45 -6.52 -0.18 -1.26
N ASN A 46 -6.33 0.57 -0.19
CA ASN A 46 -6.41 2.03 -0.24
C ASN A 46 -5.42 2.68 -1.20
N ALA A 47 -4.23 2.09 -1.41
CA ALA A 47 -3.27 2.62 -2.36
C ALA A 47 -3.90 2.78 -3.76
N PHE A 48 -4.70 1.80 -4.16
CA PHE A 48 -5.38 1.81 -5.46
C PHE A 48 -6.59 2.74 -5.50
N ARG A 49 -7.24 2.95 -4.36
CA ARG A 49 -8.40 3.85 -4.27
C ARG A 49 -8.00 5.31 -4.33
N TYR A 50 -6.87 5.66 -3.74
CA TYR A 50 -6.42 7.04 -3.65
C TYR A 50 -5.59 7.47 -4.84
N THR A 51 -5.05 6.53 -5.61
CA THR A 51 -4.23 6.81 -6.79
C THR A 51 -4.66 5.88 -7.91
N GLU A 52 -5.42 6.41 -8.89
CA GLU A 52 -5.82 5.62 -10.06
C GLU A 52 -4.60 5.33 -10.94
N LEU A 53 -4.64 4.24 -11.69
CA LEU A 53 -3.54 3.80 -12.54
C LEU A 53 -3.04 4.92 -13.47
N SER A 54 -3.96 5.63 -14.14
CA SER A 54 -3.61 6.72 -15.06
C SER A 54 -2.97 7.92 -14.36
N ASP A 55 -3.17 8.06 -13.06
CA ASP A 55 -2.66 9.19 -12.28
C ASP A 55 -1.30 8.90 -11.63
N VAL A 56 -0.82 7.66 -11.68
CA VAL A 56 0.45 7.29 -11.05
C VAL A 56 1.61 8.03 -11.72
N LYS A 57 2.34 8.81 -10.95
CA LYS A 57 3.55 9.52 -11.37
C LYS A 57 4.80 8.95 -10.73
N VAL A 58 4.68 8.47 -9.50
CA VAL A 58 5.78 7.91 -8.72
C VAL A 58 5.27 6.69 -7.97
N VAL A 59 6.09 5.66 -7.87
CA VAL A 59 5.80 4.47 -7.06
C VAL A 59 6.81 4.41 -5.93
N ILE A 60 6.33 4.35 -4.69
CA ILE A 60 7.16 4.14 -3.52
C ILE A 60 6.78 2.79 -2.93
N LEU A 61 7.73 1.87 -2.84
CA LEU A 61 7.50 0.52 -2.37
C LEU A 61 7.92 0.38 -0.90
N GLY A 62 6.99 -0.09 -0.07
CA GLY A 62 7.28 -0.57 1.28
C GLY A 62 7.28 -2.10 1.28
N GLN A 63 7.55 -2.70 2.43
CA GLN A 63 7.52 -4.16 2.59
C GLN A 63 6.14 -4.62 3.05
N ASP A 64 5.91 -4.70 4.35
CA ASP A 64 4.60 -5.05 4.90
C ASP A 64 4.04 -3.89 5.73
N PRO A 65 2.74 -3.92 6.05
CA PRO A 65 2.13 -2.86 6.85
C PRO A 65 2.73 -2.78 8.25
N TYR A 66 2.58 -1.65 8.90
CA TYR A 66 2.92 -1.53 10.32
C TYR A 66 2.07 -2.53 11.12
N HIS A 67 2.70 -3.21 12.06
CA HIS A 67 2.04 -4.26 12.85
C HIS A 67 1.64 -3.81 14.25
N GLY A 68 1.75 -2.52 14.53
CA GLY A 68 1.25 -1.93 15.78
C GLY A 68 -0.19 -1.46 15.65
N PRO A 69 -0.93 -1.36 16.78
CA PRO A 69 -2.34 -0.97 16.72
C PRO A 69 -2.54 0.45 16.21
N GLY A 70 -3.53 0.63 15.34
CA GLY A 70 -3.95 1.94 14.87
C GLY A 70 -3.04 2.63 13.86
N GLN A 71 -1.96 1.97 13.40
CA GLN A 71 -0.99 2.59 12.50
C GLN A 71 -1.35 2.42 11.03
N ALA A 72 -1.45 1.18 10.55
CA ALA A 72 -1.62 0.87 9.13
C ALA A 72 -3.02 1.23 8.63
N HIS A 73 -3.09 1.79 7.42
CA HIS A 73 -4.35 2.11 6.77
C HIS A 73 -4.33 1.90 5.25
N GLY A 74 -3.38 1.10 4.76
CA GLY A 74 -3.33 0.70 3.35
C GLY A 74 -2.43 1.54 2.45
N LEU A 75 -1.67 2.49 3.00
CA LEU A 75 -0.66 3.25 2.28
C LEU A 75 0.71 2.98 2.88
N ALA A 76 1.68 2.59 2.06
CA ALA A 76 3.05 2.35 2.52
C ALA A 76 3.62 3.57 3.23
N PHE A 77 4.32 3.34 4.32
CA PHE A 77 4.98 4.35 5.18
C PHE A 77 4.03 5.28 5.93
N SER A 78 2.77 5.36 5.53
CA SER A 78 1.80 6.27 6.12
C SER A 78 1.19 5.70 7.39
N VAL A 79 0.88 6.58 8.35
CA VAL A 79 0.09 6.25 9.54
C VAL A 79 -1.16 7.12 9.58
N ARG A 80 -2.13 6.71 10.37
CA ARG A 80 -3.37 7.47 10.55
C ARG A 80 -3.09 8.82 11.21
N PRO A 81 -3.98 9.81 11.01
CA PRO A 81 -3.85 11.09 11.73
C PRO A 81 -3.80 10.85 13.25
N GLY A 82 -2.96 11.62 13.94
CA GLY A 82 -2.80 11.51 15.38
C GLY A 82 -1.85 10.43 15.87
N VAL A 83 -1.31 9.63 14.96
CA VAL A 83 -0.33 8.59 15.30
C VAL A 83 1.08 9.15 15.12
N ALA A 84 2.00 8.78 16.01
CA ALA A 84 3.39 9.23 15.94
C ALA A 84 4.02 8.85 14.60
N ILE A 85 4.85 9.74 14.06
CA ILE A 85 5.54 9.50 12.78
C ILE A 85 6.55 8.37 12.96
N PRO A 86 6.43 7.26 12.19
CA PRO A 86 7.38 6.16 12.32
C PRO A 86 8.79 6.55 11.91
N PRO A 87 9.83 5.89 12.46
CA PRO A 87 11.24 6.20 12.13
C PRO A 87 11.55 6.16 10.63
N SER A 88 11.00 5.19 9.89
CA SER A 88 11.23 5.09 8.45
C SER A 88 10.70 6.30 7.70
N LEU A 89 9.50 6.78 8.06
CA LEU A 89 8.91 7.95 7.43
C LEU A 89 9.66 9.22 7.86
N LEU A 90 10.07 9.30 9.12
CA LEU A 90 10.84 10.44 9.59
C LEU A 90 12.16 10.56 8.81
N ASN A 91 12.81 9.44 8.50
CA ASN A 91 14.01 9.43 7.68
C ASN A 91 13.73 9.93 6.27
N MET A 92 12.58 9.57 5.68
CA MET A 92 12.17 10.09 4.38
C MET A 92 11.99 11.61 4.42
N TYR A 93 11.37 12.14 5.46
CA TYR A 93 11.22 13.58 5.63
C TYR A 93 12.57 14.29 5.74
N LYS A 94 13.50 13.72 6.49
CA LYS A 94 14.86 14.27 6.61
C LYS A 94 15.57 14.34 5.27
N GLU A 95 15.43 13.28 4.48
CA GLU A 95 16.02 13.24 3.13
C GLU A 95 15.42 14.32 2.24
N LEU A 96 14.10 14.48 2.26
CA LEU A 96 13.43 15.50 1.47
C LEU A 96 13.82 16.92 1.89
N GLU A 97 14.02 17.16 3.18
CA GLU A 97 14.50 18.45 3.67
C GLU A 97 15.88 18.79 3.11
N GLY A 98 16.74 17.77 2.96
CA GLY A 98 18.09 17.95 2.45
C GLY A 98 18.19 18.06 0.95
N THR A 99 17.22 17.55 0.19
CA THR A 99 17.31 17.42 -1.28
C THR A 99 16.31 18.26 -2.05
N VAL A 100 15.20 18.65 -1.42
CA VAL A 100 14.14 19.42 -2.09
C VAL A 100 14.08 20.82 -1.50
N PRO A 101 14.52 21.85 -2.26
CA PRO A 101 14.47 23.23 -1.77
C PRO A 101 13.03 23.62 -1.39
N GLY A 102 12.88 24.24 -0.22
CA GLY A 102 11.59 24.71 0.25
C GLY A 102 10.71 23.65 0.88
N PHE A 103 11.16 22.40 0.96
CA PHE A 103 10.39 21.35 1.63
C PHE A 103 10.34 21.60 3.14
N THR A 104 9.11 21.65 3.68
CA THR A 104 8.88 21.76 5.12
C THR A 104 8.32 20.44 5.63
N ARG A 105 8.97 19.88 6.66
CA ARG A 105 8.55 18.61 7.26
C ARG A 105 7.13 18.71 7.80
N PRO A 106 6.20 17.83 7.39
CA PRO A 106 4.87 17.76 8.01
C PRO A 106 4.97 17.38 9.49
N THR A 107 3.98 17.82 10.26
CA THR A 107 3.88 17.47 11.69
C THR A 107 3.16 16.14 11.92
N HIS A 108 2.74 15.48 10.86
CA HIS A 108 2.00 14.21 10.90
C HIS A 108 2.57 13.23 9.88
N GLY A 109 2.20 11.96 10.02
CA GLY A 109 2.61 10.90 9.11
C GLY A 109 1.51 10.40 8.18
N TYR A 110 0.45 11.17 7.96
CA TYR A 110 -0.67 10.77 7.11
C TYR A 110 -0.42 11.24 5.67
N LEU A 111 -0.18 10.29 4.76
CA LEU A 111 0.33 10.58 3.41
C LEU A 111 -0.75 10.56 2.32
N LYS A 112 -2.03 10.65 2.67
CA LYS A 112 -3.10 10.64 1.67
C LYS A 112 -2.93 11.75 0.63
N SER A 113 -2.41 12.92 1.03
CA SER A 113 -2.17 14.02 0.10
C SER A 113 -1.11 13.68 -0.95
N TRP A 114 -0.12 12.86 -0.60
CA TRP A 114 0.86 12.36 -1.57
C TRP A 114 0.18 11.44 -2.58
N ALA A 115 -0.66 10.53 -2.09
CA ALA A 115 -1.39 9.60 -2.95
C ALA A 115 -2.26 10.35 -3.97
N ARG A 116 -2.94 11.40 -3.53
CA ARG A 116 -3.78 12.23 -4.40
C ARG A 116 -3.00 12.98 -5.47
N GLN A 117 -1.71 13.17 -5.26
CA GLN A 117 -0.82 13.82 -6.23
C GLN A 117 -0.17 12.84 -7.20
N GLY A 118 -0.51 11.57 -7.13
CA GLY A 118 -0.01 10.56 -8.05
C GLY A 118 1.13 9.71 -7.48
N VAL A 119 1.36 9.73 -6.16
CA VAL A 119 2.34 8.85 -5.52
C VAL A 119 1.63 7.57 -5.09
N LEU A 120 1.94 6.46 -5.77
CA LEU A 120 1.42 5.16 -5.37
C LEU A 120 2.27 4.62 -4.22
N LEU A 121 1.68 4.59 -3.03
CA LEU A 121 2.35 4.13 -1.81
C LEU A 121 1.95 2.68 -1.59
N LEU A 122 2.74 1.76 -2.15
CA LEU A 122 2.39 0.34 -2.24
C LEU A 122 3.33 -0.52 -1.41
N ASN A 123 2.77 -1.26 -0.45
CA ASN A 123 3.51 -2.34 0.21
C ASN A 123 3.52 -3.57 -0.68
N THR A 124 4.63 -4.32 -0.70
CA THR A 124 4.71 -5.56 -1.47
C THR A 124 3.86 -6.66 -0.85
N VAL A 125 3.65 -6.62 0.47
CA VAL A 125 2.74 -7.48 1.21
C VAL A 125 1.66 -6.60 1.83
N LEU A 126 0.39 -6.89 1.59
CA LEU A 126 -0.69 -5.95 1.90
C LEU A 126 -1.36 -6.16 3.25
N THR A 127 -1.03 -7.24 3.95
CA THR A 127 -1.56 -7.53 5.29
C THR A 127 -0.47 -8.06 6.21
N VAL A 128 -0.72 -8.00 7.52
CA VAL A 128 0.20 -8.49 8.53
C VAL A 128 -0.58 -8.85 9.80
N ARG A 129 -0.13 -9.86 10.54
CA ARG A 129 -0.68 -10.15 11.86
C ARG A 129 -0.14 -9.15 12.88
N ALA A 130 -0.98 -8.73 13.81
CA ALA A 130 -0.60 -7.80 14.85
C ALA A 130 0.66 -8.28 15.59
N GLY A 131 1.65 -7.40 15.72
CA GLY A 131 2.90 -7.67 16.42
C GLY A 131 3.84 -8.67 15.76
N GLN A 132 3.54 -9.14 14.54
CA GLN A 132 4.33 -10.20 13.89
C GLN A 132 4.76 -9.74 12.49
N ALA A 133 5.86 -9.00 12.43
CA ALA A 133 6.43 -8.53 11.17
C ALA A 133 6.66 -9.71 10.21
N HIS A 134 6.37 -9.48 8.92
CA HIS A 134 6.54 -10.46 7.83
C HIS A 134 5.66 -11.72 7.95
N SER A 135 4.66 -11.71 8.83
CA SER A 135 3.82 -12.90 9.07
C SER A 135 3.01 -13.34 7.85
N HIS A 136 2.73 -12.45 6.90
CA HIS A 136 2.00 -12.77 5.68
C HIS A 136 2.86 -12.74 4.42
N ALA A 137 4.17 -12.73 4.55
CA ALA A 137 5.11 -12.63 3.42
C ALA A 137 4.99 -13.81 2.44
N SER A 138 4.50 -14.97 2.89
CA SER A 138 4.41 -16.16 2.06
C SER A 138 3.01 -16.46 1.52
N LEU A 139 2.03 -15.57 1.73
CA LEU A 139 0.64 -15.85 1.33
C LEU A 139 0.37 -15.72 -0.17
N GLY A 140 1.15 -14.91 -0.88
CA GLY A 140 0.92 -14.65 -2.31
C GLY A 140 0.76 -13.18 -2.65
N TRP A 141 0.80 -12.28 -1.68
CA TRP A 141 0.70 -10.84 -1.96
C TRP A 141 1.77 -10.34 -2.91
N GLU A 142 3.00 -10.85 -2.79
CA GLU A 142 4.12 -10.41 -3.63
C GLU A 142 3.89 -10.72 -5.11
N THR A 143 3.28 -11.84 -5.43
CA THR A 143 2.91 -12.17 -6.81
C THR A 143 1.93 -11.14 -7.36
N PHE A 144 0.96 -10.74 -6.56
CA PHE A 144 -0.03 -9.73 -6.95
C PHE A 144 0.62 -8.36 -7.15
N THR A 145 1.44 -7.91 -6.21
CA THR A 145 2.09 -6.59 -6.30
C THR A 145 3.13 -6.54 -7.41
N ASP A 146 3.81 -7.64 -7.72
CA ASP A 146 4.68 -7.72 -8.91
C ASP A 146 3.88 -7.48 -10.18
N LYS A 147 2.68 -8.05 -10.27
CA LYS A 147 1.80 -7.83 -11.42
C LYS A 147 1.34 -6.38 -11.49
N VAL A 148 1.03 -5.77 -10.37
CA VAL A 148 0.67 -4.35 -10.31
C VAL A 148 1.79 -3.48 -10.91
N ILE A 149 3.03 -3.71 -10.48
CA ILE A 149 4.18 -2.95 -10.96
C ILE A 149 4.36 -3.13 -12.47
N SER A 150 4.23 -4.37 -12.95
CA SER A 150 4.29 -4.69 -14.37
C SER A 150 3.25 -3.90 -15.18
N GLN A 151 2.03 -3.80 -14.67
CA GLN A 151 0.95 -3.09 -15.36
C GLN A 151 1.17 -1.58 -15.36
N ILE A 152 1.77 -1.02 -14.32
CA ILE A 152 2.14 0.41 -14.30
C ILE A 152 3.10 0.71 -15.45
N GLY A 153 4.14 -0.11 -15.62
CA GLY A 153 5.08 0.06 -16.72
C GLY A 153 4.40 0.06 -18.09
N ARG A 154 3.46 -0.85 -18.30
CA ARG A 154 2.72 -0.95 -19.56
C ARG A 154 1.80 0.23 -19.82
N ALA A 155 1.14 0.71 -18.77
CA ALA A 155 0.16 1.79 -18.91
C ALA A 155 0.80 3.14 -19.22
N HIS A 156 2.08 3.31 -18.92
CA HIS A 156 2.80 4.59 -19.05
C HIS A 156 3.89 4.58 -20.13
N VAL A 157 3.92 3.55 -20.95
CA VAL A 157 4.85 3.46 -22.11
C VAL A 157 4.33 4.28 -23.30
#